data_78e0194628a68702de3f21100b99f325
#
_entry.id   78e0194628a68702de3f21100b99f325
#
_cell.length_a   1.000
_cell.length_b   1.000
_cell.length_c   1.000
_cell.angle_alpha   90.00
_cell.angle_beta   90.00
_cell.angle_gamma   90.00
#
_symmetry.space_group_name_H-M   'P 1'
#
loop_
_entity.id
_entity.type
_entity.pdbx_description
1 polymer ?
#
loop_
_entity_poly.entity_id
_entity_poly.type
_entity_poly.pdbx_seq_one_letter_code
_entity_poly.pdbx_strand_id
1 'polypeptide(L)'
;MKIKKIRSKGIKKVYKQKEDKQSYSNITLYSNKRIGSRYVVSLDYDAEEYRLIAVLSQDSQMLTNFHNGIDPHTASAYAIWGEENYDKKKRKKAKIFNFLNNYSGGAYTLAQQLDIGVDEAQDMINKYNKTFHEMVEWKEDQIRLMYENEGVVFNAFGRPRQFKGWINTINRNSEAYDNLVEKQQIEKASNKLRSAIERRVSSHLVQGTAGDILRLVLINLYLKYFKKRDPHIDFMSTVHDEVNFTIDKEVTTQYVKDLEELMTFDTLDKSLPIQTSTDIGYTYGNMFPFVWTDETKTKLIPKRVHHA
;
A
#
# COMPACT_ATOMS: atom_id res chain seq x y z
N MET A 1 -15.14 -10.45 -19.31
CA MET A 1 -14.55 -9.53 -20.29
C MET A 1 -13.57 -10.34 -21.15
N LYS A 2 -13.87 -10.57 -22.42
CA LYS A 2 -12.99 -11.35 -23.32
C LYS A 2 -11.87 -10.42 -23.81
N ILE A 3 -10.64 -10.69 -23.42
CA ILE A 3 -9.47 -9.98 -23.94
C ILE A 3 -9.26 -10.42 -25.39
N LYS A 4 -9.39 -9.50 -26.34
CA LYS A 4 -9.07 -9.75 -27.73
C LYS A 4 -7.58 -10.01 -27.88
N LYS A 5 -7.23 -11.11 -28.56
CA LYS A 5 -5.88 -11.50 -28.91
C LYS A 5 -5.16 -10.36 -29.62
N ILE A 6 -4.20 -9.71 -28.98
CA ILE A 6 -3.28 -8.79 -29.65
C ILE A 6 -2.22 -9.64 -30.34
N ARG A 7 -2.24 -9.69 -31.66
CA ARG A 7 -1.17 -10.29 -32.45
C ARG A 7 -0.10 -9.21 -32.67
N SER A 8 0.99 -9.24 -31.92
CA SER A 8 2.22 -8.61 -32.32
C SER A 8 3.16 -9.68 -32.86
N LYS A 9 3.76 -9.45 -34.05
CA LYS A 9 4.78 -10.32 -34.59
C LYS A 9 6.01 -10.26 -33.67
N GLY A 10 6.21 -11.30 -32.86
CA GLY A 10 7.39 -11.42 -32.00
C GLY A 10 7.16 -11.93 -30.58
N ILE A 11 5.92 -12.04 -30.11
CA ILE A 11 5.64 -12.59 -28.77
C ILE A 11 5.01 -13.96 -28.92
N LYS A 12 5.74 -15.00 -28.62
CA LYS A 12 5.22 -16.36 -28.47
C LYS A 12 5.04 -16.69 -26.99
N LYS A 13 3.78 -16.90 -26.61
CA LYS A 13 3.31 -17.60 -25.42
C LYS A 13 3.29 -16.82 -24.11
N VAL A 14 2.12 -16.42 -23.73
CA VAL A 14 1.88 -15.52 -22.63
C VAL A 14 1.38 -16.19 -21.36
N TYR A 15 0.81 -17.32 -21.28
CA TYR A 15 0.34 -17.91 -20.02
C TYR A 15 0.30 -19.42 -20.05
N LYS A 16 0.83 -20.08 -19.00
CA LYS A 16 0.39 -21.39 -18.57
C LYS A 16 -0.14 -21.24 -17.15
N GLN A 17 -1.43 -21.18 -17.01
CA GLN A 17 -2.11 -21.17 -15.73
C GLN A 17 -2.06 -22.60 -15.17
N LYS A 18 -1.43 -22.80 -14.02
CA LYS A 18 -1.66 -23.93 -13.15
C LYS A 18 -2.65 -23.49 -12.09
N GLU A 19 -3.71 -24.25 -11.91
CA GLU A 19 -4.80 -24.03 -10.95
C GLU A 19 -4.38 -24.37 -9.51
N ASP A 20 -3.34 -23.78 -8.99
CA ASP A 20 -2.98 -23.87 -7.58
C ASP A 20 -2.94 -22.47 -6.96
N LYS A 21 -3.52 -22.35 -5.79
CA LYS A 21 -3.71 -21.11 -5.01
C LYS A 21 -2.44 -20.32 -4.62
N GLN A 22 -1.33 -20.58 -5.28
CA GLN A 22 -0.04 -19.89 -5.10
C GLN A 22 0.51 -19.26 -6.38
N SER A 23 -0.28 -19.05 -7.41
CA SER A 23 0.25 -19.00 -8.77
C SER A 23 0.15 -17.66 -9.50
N TYR A 24 0.66 -16.57 -8.93
CA TYR A 24 1.18 -15.50 -9.80
C TYR A 24 2.68 -15.71 -10.13
N SER A 25 3.26 -16.80 -9.68
CA SER A 25 4.71 -17.07 -9.64
C SER A 25 5.38 -17.49 -10.94
N ASN A 26 4.69 -17.61 -12.07
CA ASN A 26 5.30 -18.14 -13.29
C ASN A 26 4.93 -17.37 -14.57
N ILE A 27 4.93 -16.05 -14.53
CA ILE A 27 4.87 -15.27 -15.77
C ILE A 27 6.29 -15.21 -16.33
N THR A 28 6.56 -16.04 -17.34
CA THR A 28 7.81 -15.94 -18.12
C THR A 28 7.49 -15.13 -19.37
N LEU A 29 8.05 -13.93 -19.46
CA LEU A 29 7.98 -13.12 -20.68
C LEU A 29 9.13 -13.56 -21.60
N TYR A 30 8.77 -14.03 -22.79
CA TYR A 30 9.72 -14.37 -23.83
C TYR A 30 9.77 -13.27 -24.89
N SER A 31 10.86 -12.54 -24.92
CA SER A 31 11.26 -11.79 -26.11
C SER A 31 12.18 -12.70 -26.96
N ASN A 32 11.85 -12.89 -28.23
CA ASN A 32 12.52 -13.87 -29.11
C ASN A 32 14.02 -13.59 -29.39
N LYS A 33 14.63 -12.53 -28.87
CA LYS A 33 16.02 -12.16 -29.17
C LYS A 33 16.96 -12.06 -27.97
N ARG A 34 16.47 -12.11 -26.71
CA ARG A 34 17.31 -11.81 -25.53
C ARG A 34 17.04 -12.66 -24.30
N ILE A 35 16.54 -13.89 -24.46
CA ILE A 35 16.37 -14.81 -23.32
C ILE A 35 17.75 -15.08 -22.71
N GLY A 36 17.91 -14.77 -21.44
CA GLY A 36 19.16 -14.95 -20.70
C GLY A 36 20.07 -13.71 -20.61
N SER A 37 19.81 -12.63 -21.39
CA SER A 37 20.56 -11.36 -21.33
C SER A 37 19.91 -10.29 -20.47
N ARG A 38 18.70 -10.55 -19.92
CA ARG A 38 17.95 -9.61 -19.10
C ARG A 38 17.63 -10.14 -17.72
N TYR A 39 17.50 -9.22 -16.78
CA TYR A 39 16.89 -9.46 -15.49
C TYR A 39 15.45 -8.97 -15.47
N VAL A 40 14.61 -9.59 -14.66
CA VAL A 40 13.38 -9.02 -14.13
C VAL A 40 13.78 -8.20 -12.92
N VAL A 41 13.34 -6.96 -12.87
CA VAL A 41 13.59 -6.02 -11.79
C VAL A 41 12.25 -5.53 -11.29
N SER A 42 11.99 -5.67 -10.01
CA SER A 42 10.82 -5.15 -9.31
C SER A 42 11.24 -4.06 -8.34
N LEU A 43 10.54 -2.95 -8.37
CA LEU A 43 10.64 -1.90 -7.36
C LEU A 43 9.30 -1.79 -6.65
N ASP A 44 9.28 -2.05 -5.35
CA ASP A 44 8.12 -2.05 -4.47
C ASP A 44 8.27 -0.95 -3.42
N TYR A 45 7.23 -0.16 -3.17
CA TYR A 45 7.30 0.91 -2.19
C TYR A 45 7.35 0.37 -0.76
N ASP A 46 8.33 0.83 0.01
CA ASP A 46 8.55 0.41 1.39
C ASP A 46 7.50 1.00 2.33
N ALA A 47 6.51 0.19 2.73
CA ALA A 47 5.45 0.55 3.66
C ALA A 47 4.73 1.86 3.27
N GLU A 48 4.42 2.04 1.99
CA GLU A 48 3.88 3.28 1.39
C GLU A 48 2.70 3.85 2.18
N GLU A 49 1.68 3.05 2.43
CA GLU A 49 0.49 3.51 3.17
C GLU A 49 0.81 4.03 4.57
N TYR A 50 1.75 3.38 5.28
CA TYR A 50 2.16 3.81 6.62
C TYR A 50 2.98 5.09 6.61
N ARG A 51 3.88 5.25 5.63
CA ARG A 51 4.62 6.51 5.42
C ARG A 51 3.65 7.65 5.09
N LEU A 52 2.69 7.40 4.20
CA LEU A 52 1.67 8.38 3.87
C LEU A 52 0.82 8.75 5.08
N ILE A 53 0.39 7.78 5.90
CA ILE A 53 -0.34 8.07 7.14
C ILE A 53 0.51 8.94 8.07
N ALA A 54 1.78 8.59 8.31
CA ALA A 54 2.68 9.36 9.17
C ALA A 54 2.86 10.80 8.67
N VAL A 55 3.09 10.98 7.37
CA VAL A 55 3.29 12.30 6.75
C VAL A 55 2.01 13.12 6.74
N LEU A 56 0.85 12.52 6.44
CA LEU A 56 -0.41 13.25 6.35
C LEU A 56 -0.98 13.59 7.73
N SER A 57 -0.80 12.73 8.72
CA SER A 57 -1.25 12.97 10.10
C SER A 57 -0.26 13.78 10.92
N GLN A 58 1.02 13.83 10.50
CA GLN A 58 2.13 14.39 11.29
C GLN A 58 2.25 13.73 12.68
N ASP A 59 1.86 12.45 12.79
CA ASP A 59 1.96 11.71 14.05
C ASP A 59 3.43 11.58 14.49
N SER A 60 3.76 12.21 15.59
CA SER A 60 5.12 12.34 16.10
C SER A 60 5.78 11.00 16.43
N GLN A 61 5.00 10.04 16.95
CA GLN A 61 5.49 8.70 17.25
C GLN A 61 5.72 7.88 15.98
N MET A 62 4.83 7.97 14.98
CA MET A 62 5.04 7.30 13.69
C MET A 62 6.28 7.84 12.97
N LEU A 63 6.43 9.17 12.91
CA LEU A 63 7.61 9.81 12.29
C LEU A 63 8.90 9.38 13.01
N THR A 64 8.91 9.41 14.34
CA THR A 64 10.06 8.96 15.17
C THR A 64 10.41 7.50 14.89
N ASN A 65 9.42 6.62 14.80
CA ASN A 65 9.65 5.21 14.49
C ASN A 65 10.31 5.02 13.12
N PHE A 66 9.84 5.71 12.09
CA PHE A 66 10.46 5.65 10.77
C PHE A 66 11.89 6.20 10.75
N HIS A 67 12.16 7.33 11.40
CA HIS A 67 13.51 7.91 11.50
C HIS A 67 14.48 6.99 12.24
N ASN A 68 13.98 6.22 13.21
CA ASN A 68 14.77 5.21 13.92
C ASN A 68 14.87 3.86 13.20
N GLY A 69 14.34 3.74 11.98
CA GLY A 69 14.37 2.51 11.20
C GLY A 69 13.46 1.38 11.74
N ILE A 70 12.48 1.73 12.58
CA ILE A 70 11.53 0.78 13.15
C ILE A 70 10.39 0.56 12.15
N ASP A 71 10.26 -0.67 11.66
CA ASP A 71 9.18 -0.99 10.70
C ASP A 71 7.78 -0.90 11.36
N PRO A 72 6.72 -0.58 10.59
CA PRO A 72 5.38 -0.34 11.13
C PRO A 72 4.81 -1.50 11.96
N HIS A 73 5.14 -2.74 11.63
CA HIS A 73 4.62 -3.90 12.36
C HIS A 73 5.31 -4.08 13.71
N THR A 74 6.60 -3.76 13.78
CA THR A 74 7.36 -3.71 15.02
C THR A 74 6.89 -2.54 15.90
N ALA A 75 6.71 -1.36 15.31
CA ALA A 75 6.17 -0.18 16.01
C ALA A 75 4.78 -0.47 16.61
N SER A 76 3.90 -1.13 15.87
CA SER A 76 2.60 -1.54 16.40
C SER A 76 2.69 -2.60 17.50
N ALA A 77 3.65 -3.53 17.39
CA ALA A 77 3.88 -4.49 18.47
C ALA A 77 4.36 -3.79 19.75
N TYR A 78 5.23 -2.78 19.65
CA TYR A 78 5.66 -1.97 20.80
C TYR A 78 4.49 -1.18 21.41
N ALA A 79 3.67 -0.56 20.58
CA ALA A 79 2.49 0.18 21.04
C ALA A 79 1.49 -0.69 21.81
N ILE A 80 1.29 -1.95 21.38
CA ILE A 80 0.27 -2.85 21.95
C ILE A 80 0.81 -3.60 23.18
N TRP A 81 2.05 -4.08 23.14
CA TRP A 81 2.58 -4.98 24.20
C TRP A 81 3.77 -4.41 24.97
N GLY A 82 4.32 -3.25 24.59
CA GLY A 82 5.57 -2.69 25.13
C GLY A 82 6.80 -3.24 24.39
N GLU A 83 7.84 -2.41 24.29
CA GLU A 83 9.10 -2.76 23.62
C GLU A 83 9.81 -3.91 24.35
N GLU A 84 9.79 -3.89 25.70
CA GLU A 84 10.38 -4.89 26.58
C GLU A 84 9.74 -6.27 26.43
N ASN A 85 8.50 -6.32 25.93
CA ASN A 85 7.74 -7.56 25.73
C ASN A 85 7.74 -8.01 24.26
N TYR A 86 8.54 -7.38 23.40
CA TYR A 86 8.58 -7.68 21.97
C TYR A 86 9.13 -9.08 21.67
N ASP A 87 8.45 -9.77 20.74
CA ASP A 87 8.95 -10.99 20.10
C ASP A 87 8.43 -11.12 18.65
N LYS A 88 9.02 -12.05 17.89
CA LYS A 88 8.63 -12.30 16.48
C LYS A 88 7.16 -12.76 16.33
N LYS A 89 6.56 -13.39 17.35
CA LYS A 89 5.15 -13.82 17.29
C LYS A 89 4.22 -12.63 17.44
N LYS A 90 4.53 -11.71 18.35
CA LYS A 90 3.80 -10.44 18.53
C LYS A 90 3.89 -9.57 17.27
N ARG A 91 5.06 -9.48 16.63
CA ARG A 91 5.19 -8.80 15.33
C ARG A 91 4.28 -9.42 14.24
N LYS A 92 4.14 -10.75 14.19
CA LYS A 92 3.20 -11.41 13.27
C LYS A 92 1.75 -11.06 13.59
N LYS A 93 1.36 -11.03 14.89
CA LYS A 93 0.04 -10.58 15.32
C LYS A 93 -0.18 -9.09 14.97
N ALA A 94 0.81 -8.24 15.20
CA ALA A 94 0.77 -6.83 14.82
C ALA A 94 0.60 -6.64 13.31
N LYS A 95 1.19 -7.48 12.47
CA LYS A 95 0.98 -7.45 11.02
C LYS A 95 -0.50 -7.69 10.66
N ILE A 96 -1.15 -8.67 11.28
CA ILE A 96 -2.58 -8.95 11.11
C ILE A 96 -3.42 -7.79 11.65
N PHE A 97 -3.07 -7.28 12.83
CA PHE A 97 -3.71 -6.11 13.43
C PHE A 97 -3.65 -4.91 12.49
N ASN A 98 -2.48 -4.58 11.98
CA ASN A 98 -2.26 -3.45 11.09
C ASN A 98 -3.10 -3.54 9.81
N PHE A 99 -3.12 -4.71 9.19
CA PHE A 99 -3.94 -4.96 8.01
C PHE A 99 -5.42 -4.69 8.30
N LEU A 100 -5.94 -5.23 9.39
CA LEU A 100 -7.34 -5.03 9.77
C LEU A 100 -7.63 -3.58 10.17
N ASN A 101 -6.76 -2.96 10.98
CA ASN A 101 -6.97 -1.61 11.49
C ASN A 101 -6.93 -0.54 10.37
N ASN A 102 -6.08 -0.72 9.38
CA ASN A 102 -6.04 0.18 8.20
C ASN A 102 -7.35 0.12 7.39
N TYR A 103 -7.98 -1.05 7.35
CA TYR A 103 -9.27 -1.26 6.66
C TYR A 103 -10.48 -1.21 7.62
N SER A 104 -10.28 -0.67 8.84
CA SER A 104 -11.32 -0.48 9.88
C SER A 104 -12.04 -1.77 10.27
N GLY A 105 -11.30 -2.86 10.43
CA GLY A 105 -11.75 -4.04 11.13
C GLY A 105 -11.91 -3.70 12.63
N GLY A 106 -13.14 -3.78 13.17
CA GLY A 106 -13.37 -3.57 14.60
C GLY A 106 -12.87 -4.74 15.45
N ALA A 107 -12.98 -4.58 16.78
CA ALA A 107 -12.53 -5.56 17.78
C ALA A 107 -13.04 -6.99 17.52
N TYR A 108 -14.29 -7.12 17.09
CA TYR A 108 -14.87 -8.44 16.76
C TYR A 108 -14.12 -9.16 15.62
N THR A 109 -13.81 -8.46 14.54
CA THR A 109 -13.07 -9.03 13.40
C THR A 109 -11.63 -9.36 13.79
N LEU A 110 -11.00 -8.48 14.57
CA LEU A 110 -9.65 -8.69 15.08
C LEU A 110 -9.60 -9.92 16.01
N ALA A 111 -10.57 -10.05 16.92
CA ALA A 111 -10.70 -11.19 17.82
C ALA A 111 -10.77 -12.52 17.07
N GLN A 112 -11.59 -12.59 16.03
CA GLN A 112 -11.71 -13.77 15.17
C GLN A 112 -10.41 -14.11 14.42
N GLN A 113 -9.70 -13.11 13.91
CA GLN A 113 -8.46 -13.33 13.12
C GLN A 113 -7.27 -13.74 13.98
N LEU A 114 -7.23 -13.28 15.23
CA LEU A 114 -6.15 -13.58 16.17
C LEU A 114 -6.46 -14.73 17.13
N ASP A 115 -7.70 -15.25 17.09
CA ASP A 115 -8.22 -16.27 18.02
C ASP A 115 -8.06 -15.84 19.49
N ILE A 116 -8.59 -14.63 19.81
CA ILE A 116 -8.55 -14.01 21.14
C ILE A 116 -9.94 -13.51 21.54
N GLY A 117 -10.09 -13.09 22.81
CA GLY A 117 -11.32 -12.46 23.29
C GLY A 117 -11.56 -11.08 22.64
N VAL A 118 -12.85 -10.69 22.53
CA VAL A 118 -13.21 -9.37 21.97
C VAL A 118 -12.69 -8.24 22.86
N ASP A 119 -12.71 -8.42 24.18
CA ASP A 119 -12.19 -7.41 25.13
C ASP A 119 -10.66 -7.25 24.99
N GLU A 120 -9.92 -8.34 24.78
CA GLU A 120 -8.48 -8.28 24.49
C GLU A 120 -8.22 -7.57 23.16
N ALA A 121 -9.00 -7.86 22.13
CA ALA A 121 -8.89 -7.18 20.85
C ALA A 121 -9.19 -5.67 20.96
N GLN A 122 -10.18 -5.30 21.78
CA GLN A 122 -10.49 -3.89 22.03
C GLN A 122 -9.36 -3.19 22.81
N ASP A 123 -8.76 -3.86 23.80
CA ASP A 123 -7.60 -3.32 24.53
C ASP A 123 -6.41 -3.09 23.61
N MET A 124 -6.14 -4.01 22.67
CA MET A 124 -5.10 -3.81 21.65
C MET A 124 -5.36 -2.56 20.80
N ILE A 125 -6.60 -2.36 20.34
CA ILE A 125 -6.99 -1.16 19.57
C ILE A 125 -6.80 0.10 20.42
N ASN A 126 -7.23 0.08 21.68
CA ASN A 126 -7.12 1.24 22.56
C ASN A 126 -5.66 1.62 22.83
N LYS A 127 -4.77 0.67 23.08
CA LYS A 127 -3.33 0.89 23.26
C LYS A 127 -2.68 1.46 22.02
N TYR A 128 -2.99 0.88 20.85
CA TYR A 128 -2.51 1.38 19.57
C TYR A 128 -2.95 2.84 19.33
N ASN A 129 -4.23 3.13 19.50
CA ASN A 129 -4.80 4.46 19.30
C ASN A 129 -4.25 5.48 20.31
N LYS A 130 -3.96 5.07 21.54
CA LYS A 130 -3.32 5.92 22.54
C LYS A 130 -1.89 6.29 22.15
N THR A 131 -1.14 5.36 21.56
CA THR A 131 0.23 5.59 21.11
C THR A 131 0.29 6.48 19.87
N PHE A 132 -0.61 6.27 18.91
CA PHE A 132 -0.68 7.02 17.65
C PHE A 132 -1.91 7.94 17.65
N HIS A 133 -2.04 8.77 18.69
CA HIS A 133 -3.24 9.57 18.92
C HIS A 133 -3.41 10.68 17.87
N GLU A 134 -2.32 11.31 17.41
CA GLU A 134 -2.36 12.36 16.39
C GLU A 134 -2.89 11.80 15.05
N MET A 135 -2.54 10.56 14.71
CA MET A 135 -3.09 9.87 13.55
C MET A 135 -4.61 9.62 13.71
N VAL A 136 -5.07 9.28 14.92
CA VAL A 136 -6.51 9.08 15.19
C VAL A 136 -7.24 10.41 15.06
N GLU A 137 -6.76 11.47 15.70
CA GLU A 137 -7.31 12.82 15.62
C GLU A 137 -7.37 13.33 14.18
N TRP A 138 -6.29 13.14 13.42
CA TRP A 138 -6.26 13.48 12.00
C TRP A 138 -7.37 12.74 11.21
N LYS A 139 -7.58 11.45 11.44
CA LYS A 139 -8.66 10.70 10.76
C LYS A 139 -10.04 11.24 11.10
N GLU A 140 -10.29 11.55 12.37
CA GLU A 140 -11.55 12.13 12.84
C GLU A 140 -11.80 13.52 12.22
N ASP A 141 -10.77 14.35 12.16
CA ASP A 141 -10.82 15.66 11.52
C ASP A 141 -11.15 15.54 10.02
N GLN A 142 -10.53 14.61 9.30
CA GLN A 142 -10.83 14.39 7.88
C GLN A 142 -12.29 13.95 7.66
N ILE A 143 -12.83 13.14 8.56
CA ILE A 143 -14.25 12.74 8.52
C ILE A 143 -15.14 13.96 8.77
N ARG A 144 -14.82 14.79 9.77
CA ARG A 144 -15.54 16.02 10.07
C ARG A 144 -15.52 16.98 8.87
N LEU A 145 -14.33 17.25 8.33
CA LEU A 145 -14.16 18.10 7.15
C LEU A 145 -14.93 17.59 5.93
N MET A 146 -15.01 16.28 5.73
CA MET A 146 -15.83 15.70 4.67
C MET A 146 -17.32 16.05 4.84
N TYR A 147 -17.85 16.01 6.06
CA TYR A 147 -19.24 16.41 6.32
C TYR A 147 -19.45 17.93 6.14
N GLU A 148 -18.52 18.76 6.59
CA GLU A 148 -18.54 20.22 6.41
C GLU A 148 -18.47 20.61 4.92
N ASN A 149 -17.73 19.85 4.12
CA ASN A 149 -17.59 20.02 2.67
C ASN A 149 -18.72 19.30 1.87
N GLU A 150 -19.90 19.18 2.42
CA GLU A 150 -21.07 18.57 1.78
C GLU A 150 -20.81 17.14 1.22
N GLY A 151 -20.00 16.37 1.90
CA GLY A 151 -19.69 14.99 1.52
C GLY A 151 -18.60 14.87 0.47
N VAL A 152 -17.71 15.84 0.36
CA VAL A 152 -16.53 15.77 -0.52
C VAL A 152 -15.27 15.74 0.32
N VAL A 153 -14.37 14.81 0.01
CA VAL A 153 -13.01 14.73 0.58
C VAL A 153 -11.99 14.79 -0.55
N PHE A 154 -10.83 15.40 -0.27
CA PHE A 154 -9.74 15.54 -1.23
C PHE A 154 -8.51 14.79 -0.72
N ASN A 155 -7.85 14.03 -1.60
CA ASN A 155 -6.54 13.48 -1.25
C ASN A 155 -5.44 14.56 -1.32
N ALA A 156 -4.19 14.21 -1.01
CA ALA A 156 -3.08 15.17 -0.97
C ALA A 156 -2.79 15.88 -2.32
N PHE A 157 -3.27 15.34 -3.43
CA PHE A 157 -3.16 15.95 -4.77
C PHE A 157 -4.42 16.71 -5.20
N GLY A 158 -5.38 16.92 -4.27
CA GLY A 158 -6.63 17.61 -4.57
C GLY A 158 -7.63 16.79 -5.40
N ARG A 159 -7.44 15.47 -5.52
CA ARG A 159 -8.42 14.60 -6.19
C ARG A 159 -9.64 14.41 -5.30
N PRO A 160 -10.86 14.78 -5.78
CA PRO A 160 -12.06 14.67 -4.98
C PRO A 160 -12.62 13.24 -4.96
N ARG A 161 -13.25 12.89 -3.84
CA ARG A 161 -14.18 11.76 -3.71
C ARG A 161 -15.48 12.24 -3.07
N GLN A 162 -16.61 11.84 -3.64
CA GLN A 162 -17.93 12.33 -3.23
C GLN A 162 -18.71 11.23 -2.48
N PHE A 163 -19.32 11.61 -1.37
CA PHE A 163 -20.21 10.79 -0.54
C PHE A 163 -21.63 11.37 -0.40
N LYS A 164 -21.93 12.46 -1.11
CA LYS A 164 -23.19 13.21 -1.02
C LYS A 164 -24.43 12.32 -1.13
N GLY A 165 -24.44 11.37 -2.07
CA GLY A 165 -25.56 10.42 -2.25
C GLY A 165 -25.79 9.52 -1.03
N TRP A 166 -24.74 9.11 -0.33
CA TRP A 166 -24.82 8.30 0.88
C TRP A 166 -25.27 9.10 2.09
N ILE A 167 -24.78 10.34 2.24
CA ILE A 167 -25.18 11.27 3.28
C ILE A 167 -26.67 11.61 3.12
N ASN A 168 -27.12 11.90 1.91
CA ASN A 168 -28.54 12.14 1.62
C ASN A 168 -29.43 10.92 1.94
N THR A 169 -28.90 9.69 1.79
CA THR A 169 -29.61 8.49 2.18
C THR A 169 -29.74 8.38 3.70
N ILE A 170 -28.65 8.67 4.43
CA ILE A 170 -28.66 8.70 5.91
C ILE A 170 -29.67 9.75 6.43
N ASN A 171 -29.65 10.95 5.86
CA ASN A 171 -30.53 12.03 6.26
C ASN A 171 -32.01 11.68 6.01
N ARG A 172 -32.34 11.17 4.81
CA ARG A 172 -33.71 10.70 4.52
C ARG A 172 -34.15 9.58 5.46
N ASN A 173 -33.27 8.67 5.80
CA ASN A 173 -33.56 7.61 6.75
C ASN A 173 -33.85 8.16 8.16
N SER A 174 -33.27 9.29 8.56
CA SER A 174 -33.50 9.92 9.85
C SER A 174 -34.83 10.65 9.96
N GLU A 175 -35.48 10.97 8.84
CA GLU A 175 -36.73 11.73 8.76
C GLU A 175 -38.00 10.84 8.61
N ALA A 176 -37.83 9.54 8.34
CA ALA A 176 -38.92 8.67 7.90
C ALA A 176 -39.30 7.59 8.91
N TYR A 177 -39.87 7.96 10.08
CA TYR A 177 -40.24 6.94 11.09
C TYR A 177 -41.69 7.01 11.52
N ASP A 178 -42.44 5.95 11.25
CA ASP A 178 -43.78 5.75 11.79
C ASP A 178 -43.89 4.66 12.88
N ASN A 179 -42.88 3.74 13.02
CA ASN A 179 -42.87 2.76 14.08
C ASN A 179 -41.49 2.40 14.62
N LEU A 180 -41.42 1.88 15.87
CA LEU A 180 -40.18 1.60 16.58
C LEU A 180 -39.30 0.49 15.94
N VAL A 181 -39.91 -0.50 15.31
CA VAL A 181 -39.17 -1.63 14.68
C VAL A 181 -38.49 -1.17 13.40
N GLU A 182 -39.19 -0.41 12.56
CA GLU A 182 -38.63 0.21 11.38
C GLU A 182 -37.50 1.19 11.75
N LYS A 183 -37.71 1.99 12.77
CA LYS A 183 -36.70 2.91 13.32
C LYS A 183 -35.39 2.18 13.63
N GLN A 184 -35.43 1.11 14.40
CA GLN A 184 -34.23 0.34 14.77
C GLN A 184 -33.51 -0.25 13.56
N GLN A 185 -34.23 -0.80 12.56
CA GLN A 185 -33.65 -1.35 11.35
C GLN A 185 -32.99 -0.27 10.49
N ILE A 186 -33.63 0.88 10.34
CA ILE A 186 -33.13 2.01 9.57
C ILE A 186 -31.93 2.67 10.26
N GLU A 187 -31.94 2.80 11.60
CA GLU A 187 -30.78 3.28 12.35
C GLU A 187 -29.58 2.34 12.19
N LYS A 188 -29.81 1.02 12.27
CA LYS A 188 -28.75 0.01 12.02
C LYS A 188 -28.17 0.11 10.61
N ALA A 189 -29.03 0.30 9.59
CA ALA A 189 -28.60 0.49 8.20
C ALA A 189 -27.83 1.82 8.03
N SER A 190 -28.28 2.91 8.65
CA SER A 190 -27.62 4.21 8.62
C SER A 190 -26.24 4.17 9.32
N ASN A 191 -26.14 3.51 10.47
CA ASN A 191 -24.86 3.36 11.16
C ASN A 191 -23.87 2.51 10.35
N LYS A 192 -24.35 1.44 9.69
CA LYS A 192 -23.52 0.66 8.75
C LYS A 192 -23.02 1.51 7.59
N LEU A 193 -23.85 2.43 7.07
CA LEU A 193 -23.49 3.31 5.98
C LEU A 193 -22.49 4.39 6.45
N ARG A 194 -22.65 4.97 7.65
CA ARG A 194 -21.70 5.90 8.26
C ARG A 194 -20.32 5.24 8.39
N SER A 195 -20.23 4.07 9.02
CA SER A 195 -18.97 3.34 9.14
C SER A 195 -18.35 2.98 7.78
N ALA A 196 -19.17 2.73 6.75
CA ALA A 196 -18.67 2.50 5.40
C ALA A 196 -18.13 3.79 4.74
N ILE A 197 -18.70 4.95 5.02
CA ILE A 197 -18.20 6.27 4.58
C ILE A 197 -16.85 6.55 5.24
N GLU A 198 -16.76 6.44 6.57
CA GLU A 198 -15.54 6.69 7.37
C GLU A 198 -14.35 5.86 6.87
N ARG A 199 -14.58 4.56 6.64
CA ARG A 199 -13.55 3.68 6.04
C ARG A 199 -13.10 4.16 4.68
N ARG A 200 -14.02 4.61 3.82
CA ARG A 200 -13.70 5.07 2.47
C ARG A 200 -13.07 6.45 2.43
N VAL A 201 -13.36 7.30 3.40
CA VAL A 201 -12.64 8.57 3.59
C VAL A 201 -11.17 8.28 3.86
N SER A 202 -10.86 7.51 4.91
CA SER A 202 -9.48 7.14 5.25
C SER A 202 -8.75 6.44 4.11
N SER A 203 -9.41 5.47 3.45
CA SER A 203 -8.83 4.79 2.28
C SER A 203 -8.54 5.76 1.11
N HIS A 204 -9.42 6.74 0.85
CA HIS A 204 -9.17 7.70 -0.23
C HIS A 204 -8.01 8.64 0.06
N LEU A 205 -7.87 9.08 1.29
CA LEU A 205 -6.77 9.95 1.69
C LEU A 205 -5.42 9.27 1.49
N VAL A 206 -5.30 8.02 1.86
CA VAL A 206 -4.04 7.27 1.80
C VAL A 206 -3.86 6.59 0.45
N GLN A 207 -4.70 5.62 0.10
CA GLN A 207 -4.59 4.85 -1.15
C GLN A 207 -4.83 5.71 -2.40
N GLY A 208 -5.69 6.73 -2.30
CA GLY A 208 -5.90 7.70 -3.38
C GLY A 208 -4.65 8.53 -3.63
N THR A 209 -3.93 8.92 -2.57
CA THR A 209 -2.64 9.63 -2.66
C THR A 209 -1.56 8.72 -3.21
N ALA A 210 -1.41 7.48 -2.70
CA ALA A 210 -0.50 6.46 -3.23
C ALA A 210 -0.72 6.21 -4.72
N GLY A 211 -1.97 6.03 -5.14
CA GLY A 211 -2.31 5.85 -6.54
C GLY A 211 -1.99 7.06 -7.43
N ASP A 212 -1.98 8.27 -6.90
CA ASP A 212 -1.57 9.47 -7.65
C ASP A 212 -0.04 9.59 -7.71
N ILE A 213 0.69 9.22 -6.66
CA ILE A 213 2.16 9.09 -6.69
C ILE A 213 2.57 8.11 -7.79
N LEU A 214 2.00 6.90 -7.79
CA LEU A 214 2.30 5.89 -8.81
C LEU A 214 2.00 6.40 -10.23
N ARG A 215 0.89 7.14 -10.45
CA ARG A 215 0.57 7.72 -11.76
C ARG A 215 1.61 8.73 -12.21
N LEU A 216 2.07 9.61 -11.32
CA LEU A 216 3.13 10.58 -11.62
C LEU A 216 4.44 9.87 -11.98
N VAL A 217 4.79 8.85 -11.24
CA VAL A 217 5.97 8.00 -11.51
C VAL A 217 5.85 7.32 -12.87
N LEU A 218 4.73 6.72 -13.19
CA LEU A 218 4.51 6.08 -14.50
C LEU A 218 4.61 7.08 -15.68
N ILE A 219 4.14 8.32 -15.50
CA ILE A 219 4.30 9.39 -16.48
C ILE A 219 5.79 9.71 -16.66
N ASN A 220 6.53 9.88 -15.57
CA ASN A 220 7.97 10.19 -15.62
C ASN A 220 8.78 9.05 -16.25
N LEU A 221 8.47 7.80 -15.92
CA LEU A 221 9.04 6.60 -16.53
C LEU A 221 8.80 6.58 -18.05
N TYR A 222 7.55 6.84 -18.45
CA TYR A 222 7.20 6.91 -19.86
C TYR A 222 8.01 7.99 -20.59
N LEU A 223 8.10 9.18 -20.04
CA LEU A 223 8.84 10.30 -20.65
C LEU A 223 10.35 10.04 -20.72
N LYS A 224 10.92 9.42 -19.69
CA LYS A 224 12.36 9.17 -19.60
C LYS A 224 12.81 8.04 -20.53
N TYR A 225 12.09 6.91 -20.55
CA TYR A 225 12.52 5.69 -21.22
C TYR A 225 11.66 5.33 -22.43
N PHE A 226 10.35 5.18 -22.26
CA PHE A 226 9.50 4.53 -23.25
C PHE A 226 9.13 5.43 -24.43
N LYS A 227 8.94 6.73 -24.20
CA LYS A 227 8.75 7.72 -25.27
C LYS A 227 9.98 7.80 -26.19
N LYS A 228 11.17 7.63 -25.64
CA LYS A 228 12.45 7.63 -26.35
C LYS A 228 12.80 6.27 -26.95
N ARG A 229 12.00 5.24 -26.67
CA ARG A 229 12.24 3.85 -27.10
C ARG A 229 13.61 3.33 -26.67
N ASP A 230 13.93 3.52 -25.39
CA ASP A 230 15.17 3.01 -24.81
C ASP A 230 15.25 1.47 -25.01
N PRO A 231 16.30 0.94 -25.66
CA PRO A 231 16.36 -0.47 -26.00
C PRO A 231 16.73 -1.38 -24.82
N HIS A 232 17.18 -0.82 -23.70
CA HIS A 232 17.72 -1.56 -22.55
C HIS A 232 16.68 -1.89 -21.49
N ILE A 233 15.50 -1.27 -21.53
CA ILE A 233 14.44 -1.44 -20.55
C ILE A 233 13.08 -1.64 -21.22
N ASP A 234 12.32 -2.62 -20.74
CA ASP A 234 10.90 -2.78 -21.08
C ASP A 234 10.05 -2.77 -19.81
N PHE A 235 8.92 -2.09 -19.86
CA PHE A 235 7.90 -2.14 -18.81
C PHE A 235 7.15 -3.47 -18.88
N MET A 236 6.98 -4.13 -17.73
CA MET A 236 6.24 -5.38 -17.61
C MET A 236 4.83 -5.19 -17.09
N SER A 237 4.72 -4.66 -15.88
CA SER A 237 3.45 -4.53 -15.15
C SER A 237 3.58 -3.59 -13.95
N THR A 238 2.43 -3.20 -13.41
CA THR A 238 2.30 -2.74 -12.02
C THR A 238 1.43 -3.71 -11.26
N VAL A 239 1.75 -3.96 -9.99
CA VAL A 239 0.97 -4.78 -9.08
C VAL A 239 0.87 -4.03 -7.76
N HIS A 240 -0.29 -3.41 -7.47
CA HIS A 240 -0.46 -2.48 -6.36
C HIS A 240 0.51 -1.29 -6.43
N ASP A 241 1.49 -1.24 -5.55
CA ASP A 241 2.55 -0.26 -5.40
C ASP A 241 3.90 -0.71 -6.01
N GLU A 242 3.93 -1.90 -6.60
CA GLU A 242 5.09 -2.49 -7.26
C GLU A 242 5.13 -2.16 -8.75
N VAL A 243 6.30 -1.81 -9.27
CA VAL A 243 6.54 -1.60 -10.70
C VAL A 243 7.61 -2.58 -11.21
N ASN A 244 7.27 -3.30 -12.28
CA ASN A 244 8.09 -4.38 -12.81
C ASN A 244 8.65 -4.05 -14.20
N PHE A 245 9.93 -4.37 -14.40
CA PHE A 245 10.67 -4.16 -15.64
C PHE A 245 11.44 -5.39 -16.08
N THR A 246 11.80 -5.44 -17.36
CA THR A 246 12.95 -6.22 -17.81
C THR A 246 14.07 -5.28 -18.24
N ILE A 247 15.29 -5.53 -17.76
CA ILE A 247 16.45 -4.68 -17.99
C ILE A 247 17.63 -5.53 -18.47
N ASP A 248 18.40 -5.04 -19.44
CA ASP A 248 19.62 -5.69 -19.91
C ASP A 248 20.63 -5.80 -18.74
N LYS A 249 21.25 -6.99 -18.55
CA LYS A 249 22.11 -7.28 -17.39
C LYS A 249 23.26 -6.30 -17.21
N GLU A 250 23.87 -5.88 -18.31
CA GLU A 250 25.05 -5.03 -18.33
C GLU A 250 24.80 -3.64 -17.79
N VAL A 251 23.55 -3.15 -17.88
CA VAL A 251 23.15 -1.82 -17.43
C VAL A 251 22.26 -1.82 -16.20
N THR A 252 21.93 -3.00 -15.64
CA THR A 252 20.94 -3.14 -14.57
C THR A 252 21.25 -2.25 -13.36
N THR A 253 22.49 -2.20 -12.89
CA THR A 253 22.87 -1.40 -11.72
C THR A 253 22.59 0.09 -11.92
N GLN A 254 22.94 0.63 -13.09
CA GLN A 254 22.68 2.03 -13.41
C GLN A 254 21.17 2.32 -13.51
N TYR A 255 20.43 1.44 -14.19
CA TYR A 255 18.98 1.61 -14.34
C TYR A 255 18.24 1.47 -13.02
N VAL A 256 18.62 0.56 -12.15
CA VAL A 256 18.01 0.43 -10.80
C VAL A 256 18.22 1.70 -10.00
N LYS A 257 19.43 2.28 -10.00
CA LYS A 257 19.70 3.56 -9.35
C LYS A 257 18.77 4.66 -9.88
N ASP A 258 18.71 4.82 -11.21
CA ASP A 258 17.88 5.82 -11.86
C ASP A 258 16.37 5.62 -11.61
N LEU A 259 15.92 4.36 -11.51
CA LEU A 259 14.53 4.00 -11.24
C LEU A 259 14.15 4.28 -9.79
N GLU A 260 15.00 3.90 -8.83
CA GLU A 260 14.79 4.20 -7.42
C GLU A 260 14.73 5.72 -7.17
N GLU A 261 15.66 6.49 -7.78
CA GLU A 261 15.63 7.95 -7.69
C GLU A 261 14.35 8.54 -8.28
N LEU A 262 13.89 8.04 -9.43
CA LEU A 262 12.68 8.50 -10.10
C LEU A 262 11.40 8.11 -9.36
N MET A 263 11.40 6.95 -8.68
CA MET A 263 10.29 6.47 -7.88
C MET A 263 10.28 7.04 -6.46
N THR A 264 11.40 7.57 -5.97
CA THR A 264 11.43 8.27 -4.67
C THR A 264 10.56 9.52 -4.73
N PHE A 265 9.61 9.64 -3.80
CA PHE A 265 8.71 10.78 -3.71
C PHE A 265 8.85 11.48 -2.37
N ASP A 266 9.38 12.69 -2.35
CA ASP A 266 9.69 13.50 -1.17
C ASP A 266 8.90 14.81 -1.09
N THR A 267 7.99 15.04 -2.04
CA THR A 267 7.28 16.33 -2.17
C THR A 267 6.32 16.60 -1.00
N LEU A 268 5.78 15.55 -0.37
CA LEU A 268 4.89 15.70 0.77
C LEU A 268 5.66 15.99 2.06
N ASP A 269 6.75 15.28 2.28
CA ASP A 269 7.66 15.51 3.41
C ASP A 269 9.07 15.02 3.03
N LYS A 270 10.04 15.94 3.03
CA LYS A 270 11.44 15.62 2.70
C LYS A 270 12.14 14.81 3.78
N SER A 271 11.67 14.87 5.03
CA SER A 271 12.25 14.13 6.14
C SER A 271 11.87 12.65 6.14
N LEU A 272 10.75 12.32 5.48
CA LEU A 272 10.26 10.95 5.33
C LEU A 272 9.84 10.67 3.87
N PRO A 273 10.79 10.51 2.94
CA PRO A 273 10.45 10.23 1.55
C PRO A 273 9.78 8.86 1.39
N ILE A 274 8.86 8.76 0.44
CA ILE A 274 8.31 7.48 -0.02
C ILE A 274 9.36 6.88 -0.97
N GLN A 275 9.95 5.76 -0.59
CA GLN A 275 11.05 5.12 -1.30
C GLN A 275 10.77 3.66 -1.58
N THR A 276 11.54 3.05 -2.47
CA THR A 276 11.35 1.67 -2.89
C THR A 276 12.47 0.75 -2.43
N SER A 277 12.14 -0.54 -2.29
CA SER A 277 13.09 -1.65 -2.27
C SER A 277 13.14 -2.33 -3.64
N THR A 278 14.25 -3.00 -3.93
CA THR A 278 14.51 -3.61 -5.23
C THR A 278 14.68 -5.12 -5.11
N ASP A 279 13.91 -5.86 -5.90
CA ASP A 279 14.09 -7.29 -6.13
C ASP A 279 14.54 -7.55 -7.57
N ILE A 280 15.52 -8.47 -7.74
CA ILE A 280 16.06 -8.82 -9.06
C ILE A 280 16.08 -10.34 -9.21
N GLY A 281 15.69 -10.82 -10.38
CA GLY A 281 15.72 -12.23 -10.73
C GLY A 281 15.73 -12.50 -12.22
N TYR A 282 15.72 -13.77 -12.60
CA TYR A 282 15.58 -14.20 -14.00
C TYR A 282 14.12 -14.34 -14.43
N THR A 283 13.22 -14.51 -13.46
CA THR A 283 11.77 -14.60 -13.67
C THR A 283 11.06 -13.92 -12.52
N TYR A 284 9.84 -13.43 -12.73
CA TYR A 284 9.02 -12.76 -11.71
C TYR A 284 8.76 -13.65 -10.46
N GLY A 285 8.71 -14.97 -10.63
CA GLY A 285 8.51 -15.91 -9.51
C GLY A 285 9.78 -16.36 -8.81
N ASN A 286 10.95 -15.87 -9.22
CA ASN A 286 12.25 -16.23 -8.64
C ASN A 286 13.13 -14.99 -8.56
N MET A 287 12.73 -14.06 -7.70
CA MET A 287 13.40 -12.80 -7.46
C MET A 287 13.98 -12.79 -6.05
N PHE A 288 15.04 -12.05 -5.85
CA PHE A 288 15.74 -11.90 -4.59
C PHE A 288 15.90 -10.42 -4.27
N PRO A 289 15.80 -10.04 -2.98
CA PRO A 289 16.03 -8.66 -2.57
C PRO A 289 17.49 -8.27 -2.78
N PHE A 290 17.70 -7.07 -3.29
CA PHE A 290 19.00 -6.45 -3.51
C PHE A 290 19.13 -5.19 -2.66
N VAL A 291 20.36 -4.87 -2.27
CA VAL A 291 20.68 -3.68 -1.50
C VAL A 291 21.95 -3.03 -2.01
N TRP A 292 22.03 -1.74 -1.86
CA TRP A 292 23.25 -0.98 -2.14
C TRP A 292 24.30 -1.22 -1.05
N THR A 293 25.57 -1.29 -1.45
CA THR A 293 26.69 -1.48 -0.50
C THR A 293 27.12 -0.17 0.15
N ASP A 294 26.73 0.95 -0.43
CA ASP A 294 27.13 2.29 -0.02
C ASP A 294 26.06 3.33 -0.36
N GLU A 295 26.12 4.48 0.30
CA GLU A 295 25.17 5.60 0.11
C GLU A 295 25.26 6.22 -1.31
N THR A 296 26.40 6.08 -1.98
CA THR A 296 26.58 6.60 -3.34
C THR A 296 25.96 5.70 -4.41
N LYS A 297 25.41 4.57 -4.00
CA LYS A 297 24.74 3.58 -4.89
C LYS A 297 25.66 3.14 -6.04
N THR A 298 26.89 2.75 -5.72
CA THR A 298 27.86 2.30 -6.72
C THR A 298 27.78 0.81 -7.01
N LYS A 299 27.39 0.01 -6.03
CA LYS A 299 27.33 -1.45 -6.17
C LYS A 299 26.08 -2.03 -5.53
N LEU A 300 25.31 -2.72 -6.34
CA LEU A 300 24.09 -3.43 -5.96
C LEU A 300 24.40 -4.91 -5.74
N ILE A 301 24.05 -5.44 -4.57
CA ILE A 301 24.31 -6.84 -4.19
C ILE A 301 23.05 -7.52 -3.64
N PRO A 302 22.92 -8.86 -3.76
CA PRO A 302 21.85 -9.58 -3.11
C PRO A 302 21.88 -9.37 -1.59
N LYS A 303 20.73 -9.05 -1.00
CA LYS A 303 20.57 -9.00 0.45
C LYS A 303 20.69 -10.42 1.00
N ARG A 304 21.66 -10.67 1.89
CA ARG A 304 21.79 -11.98 2.55
C ARG A 304 20.56 -12.20 3.43
N VAL A 305 19.72 -13.14 3.04
CA VAL A 305 18.61 -13.61 3.88
C VAL A 305 19.20 -14.58 4.88
N HIS A 306 19.40 -14.15 6.11
CA HIS A 306 19.68 -15.08 7.20
C HIS A 306 18.39 -15.86 7.48
N HIS A 307 18.31 -17.08 7.01
CA HIS A 307 17.30 -18.03 7.46
C HIS A 307 17.56 -18.32 8.95
N ALA A 308 16.74 -17.70 9.82
CA ALA A 308 16.71 -17.93 11.26
C ALA A 308 15.45 -18.71 11.63
#